data_dee7a4541621595cd8c52dd4b4b4d846
#
_entry.id   dee7a4541621595cd8c52dd4b4b4d846
#
_cell.length_a   1.000
_cell.length_b   1.000
_cell.length_c   1.000
_cell.angle_alpha   90.00
_cell.angle_beta   90.00
_cell.angle_gamma   90.00
#
_symmetry.space_group_name_H-M   'P 1'
#
loop_
_entity.id
_entity.type
_entity.pdbx_description
1 polymer ?
#
loop_
_entity_poly.entity_id
_entity_poly.type
_entity_poly.pdbx_seq_one_letter_code
_entity_poly.pdbx_strand_id
1 'polypeptide(L)'
;MSNGGYMSYSLACNHPETFRAVGSVTGAMSEFDFDNCNPDEVVPIIHFHGTADYVVSYNSGAGGNWGDESVEEIMDLWTGMMGTTEVSETDLPNIEPVDESSVELFRHFGAPGGQEFHHYRVSGGGHDWFGVWGNQDIQATELLWDFFASHCSGEFSGGSNSIANAPSAKSLLAFWNGEQVGILADCSLTAWDAQGRQIWQLDNATRGKRIDQTQLQGIMMLQIIGVQGDTRVLRIR
;
A
#
# COMPACT_ATOMS: atom_id res chain seq x y z
N MET A 1 5.54 8.98 -4.93
CA MET A 1 4.58 9.38 -5.95
C MET A 1 5.29 10.17 -7.03
N SER A 2 4.85 10.06 -8.29
CA SER A 2 5.41 10.82 -9.42
C SER A 2 6.94 10.69 -9.48
N ASN A 3 7.68 11.78 -9.49
CA ASN A 3 9.15 11.77 -9.43
C ASN A 3 9.73 10.89 -8.30
N GLY A 4 9.05 10.81 -7.15
CA GLY A 4 9.42 9.88 -6.08
C GLY A 4 9.25 8.41 -6.44
N GLY A 5 8.35 8.07 -7.37
CA GLY A 5 8.20 6.72 -7.93
C GLY A 5 9.38 6.35 -8.83
N TYR A 6 9.82 7.28 -9.69
CA TYR A 6 11.06 7.12 -10.47
C TYR A 6 12.27 6.89 -9.56
N MET A 7 12.40 7.70 -8.51
CA MET A 7 13.47 7.52 -7.52
C MET A 7 13.39 6.16 -6.84
N SER A 8 12.20 5.65 -6.55
CA SER A 8 12.03 4.32 -5.95
C SER A 8 12.59 3.23 -6.86
N TYR A 9 12.29 3.28 -8.15
CA TYR A 9 12.83 2.35 -9.13
C TYR A 9 14.35 2.50 -9.30
N SER A 10 14.84 3.73 -9.39
CA SER A 10 16.28 4.01 -9.48
C SER A 10 17.05 3.46 -8.27
N LEU A 11 16.49 3.60 -7.06
CA LEU A 11 17.07 3.05 -5.83
C LEU A 11 17.02 1.53 -5.79
N ALA A 12 15.90 0.92 -6.23
CA ALA A 12 15.79 -0.53 -6.32
C ALA A 12 16.81 -1.14 -7.30
N CYS A 13 17.10 -0.41 -8.37
CA CYS A 13 18.04 -0.82 -9.40
C CYS A 13 19.51 -0.65 -8.96
N ASN A 14 19.85 0.50 -8.34
CA ASN A 14 21.23 0.87 -8.08
C ASN A 14 21.68 0.61 -6.63
N HIS A 15 20.75 0.42 -5.69
CA HIS A 15 21.04 0.25 -4.26
C HIS A 15 20.14 -0.83 -3.61
N PRO A 16 19.99 -2.02 -4.22
CA PRO A 16 19.09 -3.07 -3.73
C PRO A 16 19.48 -3.55 -2.33
N GLU A 17 20.75 -3.50 -1.96
CA GLU A 17 21.26 -3.90 -0.64
C GLU A 17 20.74 -3.01 0.50
N THR A 18 20.26 -1.81 0.17
CA THR A 18 19.79 -0.80 1.13
C THR A 18 18.30 -0.94 1.43
N PHE A 19 17.53 -1.39 0.45
CA PHE A 19 16.06 -1.42 0.53
C PHE A 19 15.54 -2.85 0.50
N ARG A 20 14.58 -3.16 1.37
CA ARG A 20 13.94 -4.48 1.43
C ARG A 20 12.74 -4.61 0.48
N ALA A 21 12.14 -3.52 0.14
CA ALA A 21 11.06 -3.39 -0.83
C ALA A 21 10.91 -1.93 -1.24
N VAL A 22 10.35 -1.66 -2.41
CA VAL A 22 10.05 -0.31 -2.88
C VAL A 22 8.61 -0.19 -3.36
N GLY A 23 8.09 1.06 -3.39
CA GLY A 23 6.76 1.34 -3.88
C GLY A 23 6.73 2.58 -4.78
N SER A 24 5.98 2.48 -5.86
CA SER A 24 5.72 3.58 -6.78
C SER A 24 4.22 3.87 -6.85
N VAL A 25 3.85 5.15 -6.74
CA VAL A 25 2.51 5.63 -7.02
C VAL A 25 2.61 6.65 -8.15
N THR A 26 2.01 6.34 -9.29
CA THR A 26 2.01 7.19 -10.51
C THR A 26 3.41 7.68 -10.93
N GLY A 27 4.41 6.81 -10.73
CA GLY A 27 5.77 7.03 -11.22
C GLY A 27 6.20 5.86 -12.11
N ALA A 28 7.13 6.06 -13.01
CA ALA A 28 7.62 5.08 -13.96
C ALA A 28 9.14 4.85 -13.80
N MET A 29 9.79 4.26 -14.79
CA MET A 29 11.24 4.25 -14.94
C MET A 29 11.63 5.20 -16.07
N SER A 30 12.76 5.87 -15.91
CA SER A 30 13.37 6.57 -17.03
C SER A 30 13.93 5.56 -18.05
N GLU A 31 13.98 5.93 -19.33
CA GLU A 31 14.62 5.10 -20.36
C GLU A 31 16.04 4.67 -19.94
N PHE A 32 16.80 5.60 -19.34
CA PHE A 32 18.15 5.29 -18.84
C PHE A 32 18.17 4.22 -17.76
N ASP A 33 17.29 4.32 -16.75
CA ASP A 33 17.23 3.32 -15.68
C ASP A 33 16.68 1.98 -16.23
N PHE A 34 15.72 2.01 -17.14
CA PHE A 34 15.15 0.81 -17.75
C PHE A 34 16.21 0.02 -18.54
N ASP A 35 16.97 0.70 -19.39
CA ASP A 35 17.99 0.08 -20.24
C ASP A 35 19.21 -0.44 -19.47
N ASN A 36 19.52 0.17 -18.32
CA ASN A 36 20.73 -0.12 -17.55
C ASN A 36 20.46 -0.85 -16.23
N CYS A 37 19.20 -1.14 -15.90
CA CYS A 37 18.85 -1.83 -14.65
C CYS A 37 19.28 -3.29 -14.68
N ASN A 38 20.28 -3.64 -13.88
CA ASN A 38 20.74 -5.00 -13.70
C ASN A 38 21.28 -5.18 -12.28
N PRO A 39 20.41 -5.17 -11.26
CA PRO A 39 20.82 -5.26 -9.86
C PRO A 39 21.32 -6.66 -9.51
N ASP A 40 22.31 -6.75 -8.62
CA ASP A 40 22.80 -8.02 -8.08
C ASP A 40 21.75 -8.76 -7.26
N GLU A 41 20.85 -8.02 -6.61
CA GLU A 41 19.72 -8.52 -5.84
C GLU A 41 18.44 -7.80 -6.29
N VAL A 42 17.35 -8.53 -6.47
CA VAL A 42 16.07 -7.95 -6.86
C VAL A 42 15.17 -7.82 -5.64
N VAL A 43 14.59 -6.63 -5.45
CA VAL A 43 13.70 -6.34 -4.31
C VAL A 43 12.23 -6.41 -4.71
N PRO A 44 11.32 -6.79 -3.78
CA PRO A 44 9.89 -6.75 -4.02
C PRO A 44 9.38 -5.34 -4.34
N ILE A 45 8.39 -5.24 -5.23
CA ILE A 45 7.85 -3.97 -5.71
C ILE A 45 6.32 -3.95 -5.60
N ILE A 46 5.79 -2.82 -5.15
CA ILE A 46 4.37 -2.49 -5.25
C ILE A 46 4.20 -1.23 -6.09
N HIS A 47 3.35 -1.29 -7.11
CA HIS A 47 3.12 -0.23 -8.08
C HIS A 47 1.64 0.09 -8.20
N PHE A 48 1.31 1.38 -8.20
CA PHE A 48 -0.05 1.89 -8.43
C PHE A 48 -0.03 2.87 -9.59
N HIS A 49 -0.90 2.68 -10.60
CA HIS A 49 -0.94 3.60 -11.72
C HIS A 49 -2.35 3.72 -12.32
N GLY A 50 -2.72 4.95 -12.64
CA GLY A 50 -3.95 5.27 -13.35
C GLY A 50 -3.79 5.14 -14.86
N THR A 51 -4.73 4.47 -15.52
CA THR A 51 -4.66 4.31 -17.00
C THR A 51 -4.94 5.61 -17.76
N ALA A 52 -5.56 6.61 -17.12
CA ALA A 52 -5.81 7.93 -17.65
C ALA A 52 -4.82 9.00 -17.09
N ASP A 53 -3.68 8.58 -16.54
CA ASP A 53 -2.64 9.50 -16.10
C ASP A 53 -2.05 10.26 -17.29
N TYR A 54 -2.25 11.58 -17.33
CA TYR A 54 -1.78 12.48 -18.38
C TYR A 54 -0.44 13.17 -18.04
N VAL A 55 0.10 12.95 -16.83
CA VAL A 55 1.37 13.51 -16.35
C VAL A 55 2.50 12.49 -16.56
N VAL A 56 2.30 11.28 -16.02
CA VAL A 56 3.16 10.13 -16.25
C VAL A 56 2.28 9.07 -16.93
N SER A 57 2.44 8.92 -18.25
CA SER A 57 1.57 8.06 -19.03
C SER A 57 1.67 6.60 -18.58
N TYR A 58 0.52 5.91 -18.51
CA TYR A 58 0.47 4.47 -18.33
C TYR A 58 1.12 3.73 -19.51
N ASN A 59 0.90 4.24 -20.73
CA ASN A 59 1.44 3.68 -21.97
C ASN A 59 2.66 4.48 -22.43
N SER A 60 3.67 3.80 -22.98
CA SER A 60 4.87 4.44 -23.50
C SER A 60 4.54 5.50 -24.58
N GLY A 61 5.32 6.57 -24.61
CA GLY A 61 5.28 7.56 -25.70
C GLY A 61 4.08 8.50 -25.75
N ALA A 62 3.17 8.48 -24.79
CA ALA A 62 1.93 9.24 -24.82
C ALA A 62 1.99 10.65 -24.22
N GLY A 63 3.16 11.30 -24.11
CA GLY A 63 3.21 12.74 -23.82
C GLY A 63 4.20 13.22 -22.77
N GLY A 64 5.04 12.37 -22.24
CA GLY A 64 6.16 12.81 -21.39
C GLY A 64 7.40 13.13 -22.23
N ASN A 65 8.08 14.23 -21.96
CA ASN A 65 9.38 14.56 -22.56
C ASN A 65 10.53 13.69 -21.98
N TRP A 66 10.21 12.55 -21.34
CA TRP A 66 11.15 11.79 -20.51
C TRP A 66 11.53 10.42 -21.09
N GLY A 67 10.93 10.01 -22.25
CA GLY A 67 11.23 8.72 -22.86
C GLY A 67 10.90 7.55 -21.91
N ASP A 68 9.74 7.63 -21.25
CA ASP A 68 9.36 6.64 -20.26
C ASP A 68 8.79 5.38 -20.94
N GLU A 69 9.19 4.23 -20.42
CA GLU A 69 8.59 2.95 -20.78
C GLU A 69 7.17 2.84 -20.20
N SER A 70 6.32 2.01 -20.83
CA SER A 70 4.99 1.74 -20.30
C SER A 70 5.09 1.02 -18.94
N VAL A 71 4.03 1.15 -18.16
CA VAL A 71 3.93 0.45 -16.86
C VAL A 71 4.01 -1.08 -17.06
N GLU A 72 3.46 -1.59 -18.16
CA GLU A 72 3.49 -3.01 -18.48
C GLU A 72 4.92 -3.49 -18.83
N GLU A 73 5.69 -2.72 -19.60
CA GLU A 73 7.10 -3.03 -19.88
C GLU A 73 7.96 -3.01 -18.62
N ILE A 74 7.72 -2.04 -17.73
CA ILE A 74 8.40 -1.97 -16.42
C ILE A 74 8.04 -3.21 -15.57
N MET A 75 6.77 -3.60 -15.53
CA MET A 75 6.34 -4.80 -14.82
C MET A 75 7.01 -6.06 -15.39
N ASP A 76 7.04 -6.20 -16.72
CA ASP A 76 7.68 -7.34 -17.39
C ASP A 76 9.18 -7.40 -17.11
N LEU A 77 9.88 -6.28 -17.12
CA LEU A 77 11.29 -6.19 -16.76
C LEU A 77 11.53 -6.73 -15.36
N TRP A 78 10.81 -6.21 -14.36
CA TRP A 78 11.02 -6.56 -12.96
C TRP A 78 10.59 -7.99 -12.63
N THR A 79 9.46 -8.44 -13.17
CA THR A 79 8.99 -9.83 -12.98
C THR A 79 9.93 -10.83 -13.63
N GLY A 80 10.51 -10.46 -14.78
CA GLY A 80 11.56 -11.22 -15.44
C GLY A 80 12.83 -11.34 -14.61
N MET A 81 13.32 -10.24 -14.05
CA MET A 81 14.48 -10.23 -13.14
C MET A 81 14.21 -10.99 -11.84
N MET A 82 13.02 -10.89 -11.27
CA MET A 82 12.61 -11.66 -10.08
C MET A 82 12.52 -13.16 -10.36
N GLY A 83 12.23 -13.54 -11.62
CA GLY A 83 11.96 -14.92 -12.00
C GLY A 83 10.64 -15.43 -11.45
N THR A 84 9.60 -14.58 -11.43
CA THR A 84 8.25 -14.98 -11.02
C THR A 84 7.69 -16.01 -12.00
N THR A 85 6.95 -16.99 -11.47
CA THR A 85 6.41 -18.11 -12.27
C THR A 85 4.88 -18.15 -12.27
N GLU A 86 4.26 -17.35 -11.42
CA GLU A 86 2.82 -17.33 -11.20
C GLU A 86 2.30 -15.89 -11.21
N VAL A 87 1.09 -15.70 -11.73
CA VAL A 87 0.35 -14.45 -11.68
C VAL A 87 -1.08 -14.70 -11.22
N SER A 88 -1.61 -13.84 -10.38
CA SER A 88 -3.03 -13.77 -10.08
C SER A 88 -3.57 -12.40 -10.45
N GLU A 89 -4.74 -12.39 -11.07
CA GLU A 89 -5.50 -11.19 -11.41
C GLU A 89 -6.77 -11.16 -10.57
N THR A 90 -7.08 -10.01 -9.99
CA THR A 90 -8.24 -9.84 -9.11
C THR A 90 -8.85 -8.46 -9.33
N ASP A 91 -10.11 -8.45 -9.78
CA ASP A 91 -10.92 -7.23 -9.76
C ASP A 91 -11.26 -6.89 -8.30
N LEU A 92 -10.88 -5.72 -7.85
CA LEU A 92 -11.23 -5.24 -6.53
C LEU A 92 -12.65 -4.65 -6.52
N PRO A 93 -13.36 -4.70 -5.38
CA PRO A 93 -14.68 -4.11 -5.29
C PRO A 93 -14.66 -2.62 -5.62
N ASN A 94 -15.47 -2.19 -6.58
CA ASN A 94 -15.74 -0.78 -6.85
C ASN A 94 -16.74 -0.28 -5.80
N ILE A 95 -16.22 0.31 -4.72
CA ILE A 95 -17.01 0.78 -3.56
C ILE A 95 -17.45 2.24 -3.72
N GLU A 96 -16.80 3.01 -4.59
CA GLU A 96 -17.16 4.40 -4.89
C GLU A 96 -17.34 4.61 -6.41
N PRO A 97 -18.39 4.04 -7.02
CA PRO A 97 -18.55 4.06 -8.48
C PRO A 97 -18.75 5.45 -9.10
N VAL A 98 -18.95 6.49 -8.26
CA VAL A 98 -19.07 7.89 -8.76
C VAL A 98 -17.73 8.51 -9.13
N ASP A 99 -16.62 7.92 -8.75
CA ASP A 99 -15.28 8.37 -9.16
C ASP A 99 -14.90 7.91 -10.59
N GLU A 100 -15.81 7.13 -11.22
CA GLU A 100 -15.68 6.64 -12.61
C GLU A 100 -14.42 5.81 -12.86
N SER A 101 -13.87 5.20 -11.81
CA SER A 101 -12.69 4.36 -11.89
C SER A 101 -12.92 2.98 -11.26
N SER A 102 -12.03 2.04 -11.54
CA SER A 102 -12.02 0.70 -10.96
C SER A 102 -10.60 0.20 -10.80
N VAL A 103 -10.38 -0.78 -9.94
CA VAL A 103 -9.04 -1.27 -9.62
C VAL A 103 -8.92 -2.77 -9.90
N GLU A 104 -7.86 -3.13 -10.60
CA GLU A 104 -7.43 -4.50 -10.81
C GLU A 104 -6.06 -4.70 -10.16
N LEU A 105 -5.91 -5.77 -9.40
CA LEU A 105 -4.64 -6.17 -8.80
C LEU A 105 -4.02 -7.32 -9.61
N PHE A 106 -2.84 -7.08 -10.17
CA PHE A 106 -1.95 -8.09 -10.72
C PHE A 106 -0.87 -8.40 -9.70
N ARG A 107 -0.83 -9.63 -9.23
CA ARG A 107 0.18 -10.09 -8.29
C ARG A 107 1.03 -11.16 -8.94
N HIS A 108 2.29 -10.85 -9.19
CA HIS A 108 3.29 -11.78 -9.72
C HIS A 108 4.11 -12.35 -8.56
N PHE A 109 4.21 -13.66 -8.47
CA PHE A 109 4.84 -14.38 -7.35
C PHE A 109 5.50 -15.70 -7.81
N GLY A 110 5.96 -16.52 -6.85
CA GLY A 110 6.65 -17.76 -7.17
C GLY A 110 8.12 -17.57 -7.57
N ALA A 111 8.70 -16.40 -7.32
CA ALA A 111 10.13 -16.17 -7.50
C ALA A 111 10.95 -17.05 -6.55
N PRO A 112 12.13 -17.59 -6.97
CA PRO A 112 12.98 -18.45 -6.12
C PRO A 112 13.42 -17.80 -4.80
N GLY A 113 13.57 -16.47 -4.78
CA GLY A 113 13.91 -15.68 -3.59
C GLY A 113 12.70 -15.15 -2.82
N GLY A 114 11.47 -15.46 -3.24
CA GLY A 114 10.23 -15.01 -2.62
C GLY A 114 9.87 -13.55 -2.91
N GLN A 115 10.52 -12.90 -3.90
CA GLN A 115 10.14 -11.57 -4.35
C GLN A 115 8.79 -11.61 -5.05
N GLU A 116 8.04 -10.53 -4.93
CA GLU A 116 6.74 -10.33 -5.59
C GLU A 116 6.66 -8.94 -6.22
N PHE A 117 5.92 -8.87 -7.33
CA PHE A 117 5.53 -7.60 -7.93
C PHE A 117 4.01 -7.47 -7.84
N HIS A 118 3.53 -6.45 -7.14
CA HIS A 118 2.11 -6.13 -7.07
C HIS A 118 1.82 -4.89 -7.90
N HIS A 119 0.96 -5.02 -8.91
CA HIS A 119 0.50 -3.89 -9.70
C HIS A 119 -0.99 -3.64 -9.48
N TYR A 120 -1.32 -2.46 -8.98
CA TYR A 120 -2.69 -1.95 -8.88
C TYR A 120 -2.95 -1.06 -10.09
N ARG A 121 -3.61 -1.60 -11.11
CA ARG A 121 -4.06 -0.87 -12.28
C ARG A 121 -5.36 -0.17 -11.95
N VAL A 122 -5.35 1.15 -11.96
CA VAL A 122 -6.55 1.97 -11.70
C VAL A 122 -7.12 2.41 -13.05
N SER A 123 -8.08 1.66 -13.56
CA SER A 123 -8.76 1.95 -14.83
C SER A 123 -9.56 3.25 -14.68
N GLY A 124 -9.31 4.24 -15.57
CA GLY A 124 -9.88 5.58 -15.49
C GLY A 124 -9.18 6.51 -14.49
N GLY A 125 -8.30 6.00 -13.63
CA GLY A 125 -7.54 6.81 -12.66
C GLY A 125 -6.54 7.75 -13.31
N GLY A 126 -6.34 8.92 -12.70
CA GLY A 126 -5.40 9.96 -13.13
C GLY A 126 -4.05 9.90 -12.40
N HIS A 127 -3.38 11.07 -12.33
CA HIS A 127 -2.11 11.26 -11.62
C HIS A 127 -2.37 11.50 -10.12
N ASP A 128 -2.84 10.48 -9.42
CA ASP A 128 -3.46 10.60 -8.11
C ASP A 128 -2.71 9.80 -7.03
N TRP A 129 -2.92 10.18 -5.77
CA TRP A 129 -2.62 9.36 -4.62
C TRP A 129 -3.90 8.64 -4.19
N PHE A 130 -4.11 7.44 -4.71
CA PHE A 130 -5.34 6.68 -4.59
C PHE A 130 -5.77 6.47 -3.13
N GLY A 131 -7.03 6.77 -2.86
CA GLY A 131 -7.61 6.79 -1.53
C GLY A 131 -7.54 8.15 -0.80
N VAL A 132 -6.77 9.12 -1.34
CA VAL A 132 -6.74 10.52 -0.86
C VAL A 132 -7.47 11.42 -1.84
N TRP A 133 -7.16 11.29 -3.12
CA TRP A 133 -7.87 11.88 -4.25
C TRP A 133 -7.86 10.92 -5.43
N GLY A 134 -8.72 11.14 -6.42
CA GLY A 134 -8.96 10.20 -7.52
C GLY A 134 -9.74 8.98 -7.05
N ASN A 135 -9.31 7.79 -7.42
CA ASN A 135 -9.96 6.54 -7.03
C ASN A 135 -10.02 6.39 -5.50
N GLN A 136 -11.19 5.98 -5.00
CA GLN A 136 -11.48 5.80 -3.58
C GLN A 136 -11.71 4.33 -3.19
N ASP A 137 -11.58 3.38 -4.14
CA ASP A 137 -11.78 1.95 -3.87
C ASP A 137 -10.65 1.34 -3.06
N ILE A 138 -9.46 1.95 -3.12
CA ILE A 138 -8.27 1.51 -2.41
C ILE A 138 -7.64 2.62 -1.59
N GLN A 139 -6.81 2.25 -0.61
CA GLN A 139 -5.99 3.16 0.18
C GLN A 139 -4.51 2.84 -0.08
N ALA A 140 -3.90 3.53 -1.04
CA ALA A 140 -2.52 3.27 -1.45
C ALA A 140 -1.53 3.34 -0.28
N THR A 141 -1.74 4.25 0.67
CA THR A 141 -0.89 4.37 1.88
C THR A 141 -0.91 3.11 2.74
N GLU A 142 -2.09 2.51 2.94
CA GLU A 142 -2.24 1.31 3.76
C GLU A 142 -1.68 0.08 3.04
N LEU A 143 -1.97 -0.04 1.74
CA LEU A 143 -1.45 -1.12 0.90
C LEU A 143 0.08 -1.10 0.80
N LEU A 144 0.69 0.09 0.65
CA LEU A 144 2.14 0.27 0.71
C LEU A 144 2.69 -0.20 2.07
N TRP A 145 2.06 0.22 3.17
CA TRP A 145 2.50 -0.17 4.50
C TRP A 145 2.42 -1.68 4.71
N ASP A 146 1.30 -2.30 4.34
CA ASP A 146 1.10 -3.75 4.50
C ASP A 146 2.09 -4.54 3.62
N PHE A 147 2.35 -4.09 2.40
CA PHE A 147 3.36 -4.66 1.52
C PHE A 147 4.76 -4.58 2.14
N PHE A 148 5.18 -3.41 2.59
CA PHE A 148 6.48 -3.25 3.23
C PHE A 148 6.61 -4.08 4.50
N ALA A 149 5.58 -4.11 5.34
CA ALA A 149 5.57 -4.91 6.56
C ALA A 149 5.72 -6.41 6.28
N SER A 150 5.13 -6.91 5.19
CA SER A 150 5.25 -8.33 4.80
C SER A 150 6.67 -8.72 4.36
N HIS A 151 7.42 -7.77 3.80
CA HIS A 151 8.78 -7.99 3.31
C HIS A 151 9.89 -7.58 4.30
N CYS A 152 9.54 -6.95 5.41
CA CYS A 152 10.49 -6.52 6.46
C CYS A 152 10.70 -7.55 7.57
N SER A 153 10.12 -8.74 7.51
CA SER A 153 10.27 -9.82 8.51
C SER A 153 11.59 -10.58 8.36
N GLY A 154 12.69 -9.94 8.70
CA GLY A 154 14.01 -10.55 8.85
C GLY A 154 14.78 -9.83 9.94
N GLU A 155 15.55 -10.53 10.77
CA GLU A 155 16.37 -9.91 11.81
C GLU A 155 17.25 -8.81 11.21
N PHE A 156 16.98 -7.56 11.56
CA PHE A 156 17.85 -6.43 11.28
C PHE A 156 19.15 -6.61 12.09
N SER A 157 20.15 -7.23 11.51
CA SER A 157 21.50 -7.24 12.08
C SER A 157 22.22 -5.94 11.71
N GLY A 158 21.89 -4.84 12.39
CA GLY A 158 22.61 -3.58 12.18
C GLY A 158 21.87 -2.36 12.67
N GLY A 159 22.12 -1.96 13.91
CA GLY A 159 21.69 -0.68 14.49
C GLY A 159 20.34 -0.75 15.21
N SER A 160 20.42 -0.56 16.51
CA SER A 160 19.30 -0.58 17.46
C SER A 160 18.29 0.54 17.21
N ASN A 161 17.39 0.32 16.27
CA ASN A 161 16.05 0.91 16.27
C ASN A 161 15.09 -0.25 15.99
N SER A 162 14.89 -1.06 17.02
CA SER A 162 13.90 -2.12 17.00
C SER A 162 12.51 -1.49 16.87
N ILE A 163 11.93 -1.48 15.65
CA ILE A 163 10.50 -1.63 15.53
C ILE A 163 10.24 -3.10 15.85
N ALA A 164 10.33 -3.44 17.12
CA ALA A 164 9.88 -4.73 17.59
C ALA A 164 8.37 -4.78 17.37
N ASN A 165 7.94 -5.79 16.63
CA ASN A 165 6.55 -6.11 16.31
C ASN A 165 5.89 -5.22 15.25
N ALA A 166 6.34 -5.30 13.99
CA ALA A 166 5.39 -5.18 12.89
C ALA A 166 4.40 -6.36 13.06
N PRO A 167 3.10 -6.11 13.27
CA PRO A 167 2.16 -7.22 13.34
C PRO A 167 2.18 -7.92 11.99
N SER A 168 2.47 -9.24 11.99
CA SER A 168 2.17 -10.10 10.84
C SER A 168 0.80 -9.70 10.30
N ALA A 169 0.57 -9.80 8.99
CA ALA A 169 -0.70 -9.50 8.31
C ALA A 169 -1.89 -10.25 8.96
N LYS A 170 -2.23 -9.90 10.20
CA LYS A 170 -3.33 -10.39 11.00
C LYS A 170 -4.42 -9.37 10.93
N SER A 171 -5.46 -9.76 10.22
CA SER A 171 -6.81 -9.22 10.22
C SER A 171 -6.92 -7.74 10.58
N LEU A 172 -7.28 -6.94 9.61
CA LEU A 172 -7.80 -5.60 9.86
C LEU A 172 -8.86 -5.71 10.98
N LEU A 173 -8.57 -5.22 12.19
CA LEU A 173 -9.47 -5.35 13.33
C LEU A 173 -10.65 -4.39 13.24
N ALA A 174 -10.39 -3.21 12.68
CA ALA A 174 -11.38 -2.17 12.46
C ALA A 174 -10.88 -1.15 11.43
N PHE A 175 -11.80 -0.39 10.84
CA PHE A 175 -11.51 0.71 9.91
C PHE A 175 -12.32 1.95 10.28
N TRP A 176 -11.81 3.12 9.88
CA TRP A 176 -12.49 4.42 9.96
C TRP A 176 -12.75 4.93 8.54
N ASN A 177 -14.00 5.29 8.23
CA ASN A 177 -14.40 5.79 6.91
C ASN A 177 -14.77 7.28 6.90
N GLY A 178 -14.43 8.03 7.95
CA GLY A 178 -14.80 9.45 8.10
C GLY A 178 -16.10 9.69 8.87
N GLU A 179 -16.97 8.69 9.01
CA GLU A 179 -18.26 8.80 9.71
C GLU A 179 -18.43 7.79 10.84
N GLN A 180 -17.88 6.59 10.67
CA GLN A 180 -18.03 5.49 11.62
C GLN A 180 -16.81 4.60 11.66
N VAL A 181 -16.60 3.93 12.81
CA VAL A 181 -15.64 2.84 12.94
C VAL A 181 -16.37 1.52 12.73
N GLY A 182 -15.94 0.76 11.73
CA GLY A 182 -16.44 -0.59 11.49
C GLY A 182 -15.53 -1.64 12.14
N ILE A 183 -16.09 -2.57 12.90
CA ILE A 183 -15.35 -3.66 13.56
C ILE A 183 -15.32 -4.88 12.65
N LEU A 184 -14.14 -5.32 12.27
CA LEU A 184 -13.94 -6.44 11.34
C LEU A 184 -13.59 -7.76 12.03
N ALA A 185 -13.11 -7.70 13.27
CA ALA A 185 -12.83 -8.86 14.10
C ALA A 185 -13.14 -8.55 15.57
N ASP A 186 -13.37 -9.59 16.39
CA ASP A 186 -13.62 -9.41 17.81
C ASP A 186 -12.41 -8.75 18.49
N CYS A 187 -12.66 -7.66 19.23
CA CYS A 187 -11.61 -6.84 19.81
C CYS A 187 -12.12 -6.03 21.03
N SER A 188 -11.21 -5.43 21.77
CA SER A 188 -11.52 -4.37 22.72
C SER A 188 -11.06 -3.02 22.16
N LEU A 189 -11.75 -1.95 22.57
CA LEU A 189 -11.52 -0.60 22.10
C LEU A 189 -11.34 0.32 23.30
N THR A 190 -10.34 1.21 23.24
CA THR A 190 -10.14 2.27 24.22
C THR A 190 -9.97 3.60 23.49
N ALA A 191 -10.68 4.62 23.93
CA ALA A 191 -10.70 5.93 23.31
C ALA A 191 -10.12 7.02 24.19
N TRP A 192 -9.34 7.93 23.56
CA TRP A 192 -8.69 9.05 24.23
C TRP A 192 -9.01 10.38 23.54
N ASP A 193 -9.04 11.45 24.33
CA ASP A 193 -9.13 12.82 23.85
C ASP A 193 -7.76 13.38 23.41
N ALA A 194 -7.78 14.64 22.97
CA ALA A 194 -6.58 15.36 22.52
C ALA A 194 -5.56 15.60 23.66
N GLN A 195 -5.95 15.49 24.92
CA GLN A 195 -5.11 15.63 26.10
C GLN A 195 -4.56 14.29 26.61
N GLY A 196 -4.86 13.18 25.91
CA GLY A 196 -4.45 11.84 26.28
C GLY A 196 -5.25 11.24 27.46
N ARG A 197 -6.44 11.80 27.75
CA ARG A 197 -7.33 11.24 28.78
C ARG A 197 -8.22 10.17 28.15
N GLN A 198 -8.34 9.02 28.81
CA GLN A 198 -9.27 7.99 28.39
C GLN A 198 -10.72 8.48 28.56
N ILE A 199 -11.50 8.44 27.48
CA ILE A 199 -12.90 8.88 27.46
C ILE A 199 -13.82 7.71 27.75
N TRP A 200 -13.61 6.57 27.04
CA TRP A 200 -14.39 5.35 27.26
C TRP A 200 -13.60 4.11 26.83
N GLN A 201 -14.11 2.97 27.23
CA GLN A 201 -13.61 1.66 26.85
C GLN A 201 -14.79 0.74 26.50
N LEU A 202 -14.61 -0.09 25.50
CA LEU A 202 -15.57 -1.12 25.11
C LEU A 202 -14.83 -2.46 25.04
N ASP A 203 -15.11 -3.31 26.02
CA ASP A 203 -14.61 -4.67 26.02
C ASP A 203 -15.53 -5.56 25.18
N ASN A 204 -14.94 -6.49 24.43
CA ASN A 204 -15.67 -7.46 23.61
C ASN A 204 -16.54 -6.84 22.48
N ALA A 205 -15.99 -5.88 21.73
CA ALA A 205 -16.61 -5.46 20.48
C ALA A 205 -16.59 -6.62 19.48
N THR A 206 -17.76 -6.99 18.94
CA THR A 206 -17.91 -8.11 18.01
C THR A 206 -17.83 -7.66 16.56
N ARG A 207 -17.37 -8.56 15.70
CA ARG A 207 -17.34 -8.35 14.24
C ARG A 207 -18.70 -7.89 13.71
N GLY A 208 -18.70 -6.88 12.85
CA GLY A 208 -19.88 -6.27 12.24
C GLY A 208 -20.49 -5.14 13.07
N LYS A 209 -20.03 -4.89 14.31
CA LYS A 209 -20.44 -3.74 15.09
C LYS A 209 -19.93 -2.45 14.44
N ARG A 210 -20.72 -1.40 14.51
CA ARG A 210 -20.37 -0.05 14.05
C ARG A 210 -20.44 0.91 15.22
N ILE A 211 -19.52 1.86 15.25
CA ILE A 211 -19.46 2.95 16.22
C ILE A 211 -19.63 4.22 15.41
N ASP A 212 -20.73 4.90 15.57
CA ASP A 212 -21.09 6.08 14.78
C ASP A 212 -20.40 7.36 15.27
N GLN A 213 -20.49 8.42 14.47
CA GLN A 213 -19.86 9.71 14.74
C GLN A 213 -20.31 10.33 16.07
N THR A 214 -21.52 10.06 16.55
CA THR A 214 -22.02 10.60 17.83
C THR A 214 -21.29 10.00 19.01
N GLN A 215 -20.89 8.73 18.93
CA GLN A 215 -20.10 8.02 19.94
C GLN A 215 -18.61 8.39 19.87
N LEU A 216 -18.18 8.99 18.77
CA LEU A 216 -16.78 9.38 18.52
C LEU A 216 -16.49 10.87 18.78
N GLN A 217 -17.46 11.64 19.26
CA GLN A 217 -17.27 13.06 19.56
C GLN A 217 -16.19 13.28 20.63
N GLY A 218 -15.23 14.14 20.30
CA GLY A 218 -14.11 14.46 21.19
C GLY A 218 -12.98 13.41 21.24
N ILE A 219 -13.12 12.30 20.51
CA ILE A 219 -12.09 11.27 20.41
C ILE A 219 -11.06 11.67 19.38
N MET A 220 -9.78 11.60 19.73
CA MET A 220 -8.65 11.82 18.82
C MET A 220 -7.93 10.52 18.46
N MET A 221 -7.93 9.56 19.38
CA MET A 221 -7.31 8.26 19.18
C MET A 221 -8.20 7.14 19.67
N LEU A 222 -8.24 6.06 18.91
CA LEU A 222 -8.91 4.82 19.26
C LEU A 222 -7.90 3.67 19.19
N GLN A 223 -7.56 3.09 20.33
CA GLN A 223 -6.75 1.87 20.38
C GLN A 223 -7.67 0.66 20.26
N ILE A 224 -7.27 -0.30 19.45
CA ILE A 224 -7.99 -1.53 19.19
C ILE A 224 -7.06 -2.68 19.52
N ILE A 225 -7.51 -3.56 20.41
CA ILE A 225 -6.75 -4.74 20.83
C ILE A 225 -7.57 -5.97 20.45
N GLY A 226 -7.05 -6.76 19.52
CA GLY A 226 -7.66 -8.03 19.11
C GLY A 226 -7.55 -9.10 20.19
N VAL A 227 -8.37 -10.15 20.05
CA VAL A 227 -8.42 -11.29 21.00
C VAL A 227 -7.06 -11.97 21.18
N GLN A 228 -6.18 -11.89 20.18
CA GLN A 228 -4.83 -12.47 20.20
C GLN A 228 -3.75 -11.49 20.72
N GLY A 229 -4.15 -10.28 21.17
CA GLY A 229 -3.25 -9.27 21.71
C GLY A 229 -2.63 -8.33 20.67
N ASP A 230 -2.96 -8.49 19.40
CA ASP A 230 -2.58 -7.54 18.34
C ASP A 230 -3.24 -6.18 18.62
N THR A 231 -2.47 -5.11 18.44
CA THR A 231 -2.92 -3.76 18.78
C THR A 231 -2.84 -2.86 17.56
N ARG A 232 -3.89 -2.07 17.32
CA ARG A 232 -3.92 -1.00 16.32
C ARG A 232 -4.38 0.32 16.94
N VAL A 233 -4.00 1.43 16.33
CA VAL A 233 -4.43 2.78 16.72
C VAL A 233 -4.99 3.48 15.50
N LEU A 234 -6.25 3.90 15.58
CA LEU A 234 -6.90 4.77 14.61
C LEU A 234 -6.89 6.21 15.13
N ARG A 235 -6.56 7.15 14.26
CA ARG A 235 -6.78 8.58 14.52
C ARG A 235 -8.15 8.98 13.98
N ILE A 236 -8.98 9.51 14.85
CA ILE A 236 -10.31 10.04 14.51
C ILE A 236 -10.14 11.55 14.30
N ARG A 237 -10.54 12.04 13.13
CA ARG A 237 -10.45 13.48 12.79
C ARG A 237 -11.82 14.06 12.54
#